data_6e75c6368f1c206c20bd983a1f2efc25
#
_entry.id   6e75c6368f1c206c20bd983a1f2efc25
#
_cell.length_a   1.000
_cell.length_b   1.000
_cell.length_c   1.000
_cell.angle_alpha   90.00
_cell.angle_beta   90.00
_cell.angle_gamma   90.00
#
_symmetry.space_group_name_H-M   'P 1'
#
loop_
_entity.id
_entity.type
_entity.pdbx_description
1 polymer ?
#
loop_
_entity_poly.entity_id
_entity_poly.type
_entity_poly.pdbx_seq_one_letter_code
_entity_poly.pdbx_strand_id
1 'polypeptide(L)'
;NTGCMVNIKTAGTSDEMVALMNEGGFDIVTASGDASLRLIAGETVQEINTDLIPSWNTIDPRLQDAAWHTVDGKHYGTPYMWGSNVLMYNTETFGDSTPDSWNVVFEEQNLPDGQSNKNRVQAFDGPIHIADAAMYLMYHQPELGIKDPYELTNDQYQASLNLLRQQRKLVGRYWHDAFMQIDDFTNEGFVASASWPFMVNLLV
;
A
#
# COMPACT_ATOMS: atom_id res chain seq x y z
N ASN A 1 -15.71 -8.72 -27.33
CA ASN A 1 -17.01 -9.10 -26.78
C ASN A 1 -17.13 -10.63 -26.79
N THR A 2 -17.02 -11.24 -25.62
CA THR A 2 -17.00 -12.71 -25.45
C THR A 2 -18.40 -13.30 -25.21
N GLY A 3 -19.43 -12.46 -24.98
CA GLY A 3 -20.76 -12.90 -24.55
C GLY A 3 -20.81 -13.32 -23.06
N CYS A 4 -19.72 -13.17 -22.32
CA CYS A 4 -19.68 -13.47 -20.90
C CYS A 4 -20.51 -12.45 -20.10
N MET A 5 -21.37 -12.93 -19.21
CA MET A 5 -22.09 -12.09 -18.24
C MET A 5 -21.26 -12.03 -16.95
N VAL A 6 -20.92 -10.81 -16.53
CA VAL A 6 -20.13 -10.58 -15.32
C VAL A 6 -21.00 -9.94 -14.25
N ASN A 7 -21.11 -10.59 -13.11
CA ASN A 7 -21.72 -10.03 -11.90
C ASN A 7 -20.63 -9.42 -11.03
N ILE A 8 -20.73 -8.12 -10.75
CA ILE A 8 -19.69 -7.38 -10.03
C ILE A 8 -20.12 -7.14 -8.59
N LYS A 9 -19.28 -7.53 -7.64
CA LYS A 9 -19.31 -7.13 -6.24
C LYS A 9 -18.15 -6.16 -6.00
N THR A 10 -18.45 -4.95 -5.54
CA THR A 10 -17.43 -3.96 -5.17
C THR A 10 -17.06 -4.08 -3.70
N ALA A 11 -15.81 -3.76 -3.39
CA ALA A 11 -15.27 -3.64 -2.04
C ALA A 11 -14.44 -2.36 -1.93
N GLY A 12 -14.30 -1.82 -0.74
CA GLY A 12 -13.58 -0.57 -0.48
C GLY A 12 -12.06 -0.74 -0.48
N THR A 13 -11.57 -1.94 -0.15
CA THR A 13 -10.14 -2.22 -0.02
C THR A 13 -9.78 -3.61 -0.56
N SER A 14 -8.48 -3.82 -0.85
CA SER A 14 -7.99 -5.16 -1.19
C SER A 14 -8.11 -6.15 -0.04
N ASP A 15 -8.09 -5.71 1.21
CA ASP A 15 -8.32 -6.57 2.38
C ASP A 15 -9.75 -7.13 2.41
N GLU A 16 -10.74 -6.29 2.12
CA GLU A 16 -12.14 -6.75 1.95
C GLU A 16 -12.26 -7.74 0.79
N MET A 17 -11.54 -7.51 -0.33
CA MET A 17 -11.53 -8.43 -1.47
C MET A 17 -10.93 -9.79 -1.11
N VAL A 18 -9.86 -9.82 -0.30
CA VAL A 18 -9.29 -11.08 0.24
C VAL A 18 -10.31 -11.80 1.13
N ALA A 19 -11.01 -11.07 2.00
CA ALA A 19 -12.06 -11.65 2.84
C ALA A 19 -13.19 -12.27 2.00
N LEU A 20 -13.67 -11.56 0.98
CA LEU A 20 -14.69 -12.08 0.05
C LEU A 20 -14.23 -13.35 -0.68
N MET A 21 -12.97 -13.38 -1.14
CA MET A 21 -12.43 -14.59 -1.77
C MET A 21 -12.40 -15.79 -0.81
N ASN A 22 -12.08 -15.56 0.47
CA ASN A 22 -12.09 -16.60 1.49
C ASN A 22 -13.51 -17.10 1.81
N GLU A 23 -14.53 -16.25 1.67
CA GLU A 23 -15.94 -16.65 1.78
C GLU A 23 -16.38 -17.53 0.60
N GLY A 24 -15.72 -17.36 -0.56
CA GLY A 24 -15.99 -18.09 -1.78
C GLY A 24 -17.13 -17.51 -2.63
N GLY A 25 -17.38 -18.15 -3.78
CA GLY A 25 -18.45 -17.74 -4.70
C GLY A 25 -18.04 -16.66 -5.71
N PHE A 26 -16.72 -16.38 -5.83
CA PHE A 26 -16.15 -15.47 -6.81
C PHE A 26 -15.14 -16.19 -7.71
N ASP A 27 -15.21 -15.92 -9.00
CA ASP A 27 -14.34 -16.52 -10.03
C ASP A 27 -13.08 -15.66 -10.28
N ILE A 28 -13.17 -14.34 -10.08
CA ILE A 28 -12.11 -13.38 -10.36
C ILE A 28 -12.11 -12.32 -9.24
N VAL A 29 -10.93 -11.87 -8.88
CA VAL A 29 -10.72 -10.76 -7.94
C VAL A 29 -9.74 -9.75 -8.52
N THR A 30 -9.97 -8.46 -8.28
CA THR A 30 -8.96 -7.42 -8.46
C THR A 30 -8.35 -7.12 -7.09
N ALA A 31 -7.02 -7.12 -6.99
CA ALA A 31 -6.35 -6.96 -5.71
C ALA A 31 -5.00 -6.23 -5.88
N SER A 32 -4.54 -5.55 -4.84
CA SER A 32 -3.17 -5.04 -4.76
C SER A 32 -2.14 -6.16 -4.74
N GLY A 33 -0.87 -5.85 -5.01
CA GLY A 33 0.18 -6.85 -5.10
C GLY A 33 0.37 -7.66 -3.82
N ASP A 34 0.34 -7.00 -2.65
CA ASP A 34 0.42 -7.65 -1.34
C ASP A 34 -0.78 -8.58 -1.07
N ALA A 35 -1.98 -8.17 -1.46
CA ALA A 35 -3.18 -9.00 -1.35
C ALA A 35 -3.11 -10.20 -2.31
N SER A 36 -2.56 -10.02 -3.52
CA SER A 36 -2.33 -11.12 -4.46
C SER A 36 -1.42 -12.18 -3.86
N LEU A 37 -0.31 -11.79 -3.22
CA LEU A 37 0.59 -12.72 -2.55
C LEU A 37 -0.09 -13.50 -1.42
N ARG A 38 -0.97 -12.86 -0.65
CA ARG A 38 -1.76 -13.54 0.40
C ARG A 38 -2.74 -14.56 -0.18
N LEU A 39 -3.38 -14.23 -1.30
CA LEU A 39 -4.29 -15.15 -2.01
C LEU A 39 -3.53 -16.36 -2.58
N ILE A 40 -2.34 -16.14 -3.13
CA ILE A 40 -1.45 -17.20 -3.63
C ILE A 40 -1.00 -18.11 -2.48
N ALA A 41 -0.48 -17.53 -1.39
CA ALA A 41 -0.02 -18.27 -0.22
C ALA A 41 -1.17 -19.02 0.48
N GLY A 42 -2.39 -18.49 0.42
CA GLY A 42 -3.60 -19.13 0.94
C GLY A 42 -4.23 -20.17 0.00
N GLU A 43 -3.63 -20.41 -1.17
CA GLU A 43 -4.13 -21.34 -2.20
C GLU A 43 -5.59 -21.06 -2.63
N THR A 44 -6.02 -19.78 -2.55
CA THR A 44 -7.39 -19.36 -2.91
C THR A 44 -7.49 -18.87 -4.35
N VAL A 45 -6.36 -18.82 -5.06
CA VAL A 45 -6.26 -18.51 -6.49
C VAL A 45 -5.43 -19.59 -7.20
N GLN A 46 -5.60 -19.73 -8.50
CA GLN A 46 -4.90 -20.71 -9.31
C GLN A 46 -4.02 -20.04 -10.37
N GLU A 47 -3.06 -20.79 -10.89
CA GLU A 47 -2.22 -20.40 -12.02
C GLU A 47 -3.10 -20.07 -13.25
N ILE A 48 -2.74 -18.99 -13.95
CA ILE A 48 -3.36 -18.59 -15.22
C ILE A 48 -2.46 -18.99 -16.40
N ASN A 49 -3.08 -19.35 -17.52
CA ASN A 49 -2.36 -19.58 -18.76
C ASN A 49 -2.24 -18.26 -19.55
N THR A 50 -1.05 -17.67 -19.54
CA THR A 50 -0.77 -16.40 -20.22
C THR A 50 -0.83 -16.50 -21.75
N ASP A 51 -0.65 -17.68 -22.33
CA ASP A 51 -0.80 -17.91 -23.79
C ASP A 51 -2.23 -17.68 -24.29
N LEU A 52 -3.21 -17.78 -23.39
CA LEU A 52 -4.62 -17.51 -23.69
C LEU A 52 -4.97 -16.02 -23.60
N ILE A 53 -4.02 -15.17 -23.25
CA ILE A 53 -4.21 -13.71 -23.08
C ILE A 53 -3.50 -12.99 -24.24
N PRO A 54 -4.20 -12.64 -25.34
CA PRO A 54 -3.56 -12.06 -26.52
C PRO A 54 -2.80 -10.75 -26.26
N SER A 55 -3.25 -9.98 -25.26
CA SER A 55 -2.64 -8.71 -24.85
C SER A 55 -1.46 -8.88 -23.87
N TRP A 56 -1.12 -10.10 -23.44
CA TRP A 56 -0.04 -10.33 -22.48
C TRP A 56 1.28 -9.66 -22.92
N ASN A 57 1.65 -9.86 -24.19
CA ASN A 57 2.89 -9.30 -24.75
C ASN A 57 2.87 -7.77 -24.94
N THR A 58 1.74 -7.10 -24.71
CA THR A 58 1.62 -5.65 -24.74
C THR A 58 1.79 -4.99 -23.36
N ILE A 59 1.84 -5.81 -22.30
CA ILE A 59 2.11 -5.37 -20.94
C ILE A 59 3.59 -4.97 -20.85
N ASP A 60 3.89 -3.91 -20.11
CA ASP A 60 5.28 -3.51 -19.83
C ASP A 60 6.06 -4.70 -19.23
N PRO A 61 7.23 -5.06 -19.79
CA PRO A 61 8.01 -6.21 -19.34
C PRO A 61 8.33 -6.20 -17.84
N ARG A 62 8.43 -5.01 -17.22
CA ARG A 62 8.66 -4.89 -15.78
C ARG A 62 7.48 -5.40 -14.93
N LEU A 63 6.30 -5.50 -15.54
CA LEU A 63 5.08 -5.91 -14.86
C LEU A 63 4.65 -7.33 -15.21
N GLN A 64 5.17 -7.92 -16.32
CA GLN A 64 4.78 -9.26 -16.77
C GLN A 64 5.14 -10.35 -15.76
N ASP A 65 6.36 -10.29 -15.19
CA ASP A 65 6.91 -11.28 -14.27
C ASP A 65 7.09 -10.71 -12.84
N ALA A 66 6.26 -9.72 -12.47
CA ALA A 66 6.40 -9.06 -11.19
C ALA A 66 6.13 -10.02 -10.01
N ALA A 67 6.98 -9.96 -8.98
CA ALA A 67 6.99 -10.88 -7.86
C ALA A 67 5.66 -10.96 -7.08
N TRP A 68 4.83 -9.92 -7.13
CA TRP A 68 3.54 -9.90 -6.44
C TRP A 68 2.42 -10.72 -7.10
N HIS A 69 2.64 -11.26 -8.30
CA HIS A 69 1.70 -12.17 -8.97
C HIS A 69 2.38 -13.33 -9.68
N THR A 70 3.72 -13.42 -9.59
CA THR A 70 4.51 -14.51 -10.18
C THR A 70 5.31 -15.19 -9.08
N VAL A 71 4.97 -16.44 -8.77
CA VAL A 71 5.61 -17.24 -7.73
C VAL A 71 6.07 -18.56 -8.34
N ASP A 72 7.33 -18.95 -8.13
CA ASP A 72 7.95 -20.16 -8.67
C ASP A 72 7.81 -20.29 -10.20
N GLY A 73 7.87 -19.16 -10.92
CA GLY A 73 7.72 -19.09 -12.37
C GLY A 73 6.29 -19.28 -12.89
N LYS A 74 5.30 -19.27 -12.01
CA LYS A 74 3.89 -19.40 -12.33
C LYS A 74 3.17 -18.07 -12.17
N HIS A 75 2.36 -17.70 -13.14
CA HIS A 75 1.55 -16.48 -13.11
C HIS A 75 0.19 -16.76 -12.48
N TYR A 76 -0.20 -15.96 -11.49
CA TYR A 76 -1.49 -16.05 -10.79
C TYR A 76 -2.41 -14.85 -11.06
N GLY A 77 -1.92 -13.87 -11.80
CA GLY A 77 -2.68 -12.68 -12.12
C GLY A 77 -2.14 -11.92 -13.32
N THR A 78 -2.94 -11.01 -13.83
CA THR A 78 -2.58 -10.08 -14.91
C THR A 78 -2.59 -8.66 -14.36
N PRO A 79 -1.49 -7.90 -14.44
CA PRO A 79 -1.48 -6.51 -14.03
C PRO A 79 -2.38 -5.68 -14.95
N TYR A 80 -3.26 -4.86 -14.37
CA TYR A 80 -4.16 -3.98 -15.12
C TYR A 80 -3.94 -2.50 -14.82
N MET A 81 -3.32 -2.19 -13.69
CA MET A 81 -2.86 -0.84 -13.30
C MET A 81 -1.75 -0.96 -12.26
N TRP A 82 -1.04 0.13 -12.05
CA TRP A 82 -0.03 0.24 -11.01
C TRP A 82 -0.02 1.63 -10.41
N GLY A 83 0.48 1.76 -9.21
CA GLY A 83 0.68 3.01 -8.50
C GLY A 83 1.63 2.79 -7.34
N SER A 84 2.36 3.81 -6.96
CA SER A 84 3.26 3.77 -5.80
C SER A 84 2.57 4.27 -4.55
N ASN A 85 3.01 3.81 -3.38
CA ASN A 85 2.79 4.52 -2.14
C ASN A 85 3.59 5.82 -2.19
N VAL A 86 2.98 6.91 -1.78
CA VAL A 86 3.58 8.24 -1.76
C VAL A 86 3.45 8.87 -0.38
N LEU A 87 4.39 9.75 -0.06
CA LEU A 87 4.23 10.67 1.05
C LEU A 87 3.41 11.87 0.58
N MET A 88 2.17 11.98 1.08
CA MET A 88 1.32 13.14 0.86
C MET A 88 1.50 14.13 2.00
N TYR A 89 1.59 15.42 1.69
CA TYR A 89 1.74 16.47 2.69
C TYR A 89 0.98 17.75 2.29
N ASN A 90 0.60 18.54 3.30
CA ASN A 90 -0.08 19.82 3.11
C ASN A 90 0.93 20.93 2.79
N THR A 91 0.83 21.51 1.60
CA THR A 91 1.76 22.54 1.11
C THR A 91 1.68 23.86 1.90
N GLU A 92 0.54 24.17 2.52
CA GLU A 92 0.42 25.36 3.37
C GLU A 92 1.22 25.22 4.67
N THR A 93 1.24 24.00 5.25
CA THR A 93 2.01 23.70 6.47
C THR A 93 3.51 23.66 6.20
N PHE A 94 3.92 23.10 5.07
CA PHE A 94 5.34 22.89 4.76
C PHE A 94 5.97 24.05 3.97
N GLY A 95 5.18 24.83 3.21
CA GLY A 95 5.70 25.92 2.41
C GLY A 95 6.85 25.47 1.49
N ASP A 96 7.95 26.20 1.53
CA ASP A 96 9.17 25.87 0.76
C ASP A 96 10.02 24.74 1.37
N SER A 97 9.70 24.32 2.60
CA SER A 97 10.44 23.27 3.33
C SER A 97 9.78 21.91 3.15
N THR A 98 9.70 21.44 1.90
CA THR A 98 9.06 20.16 1.57
C THR A 98 9.74 18.99 2.28
N PRO A 99 8.96 18.01 2.81
CA PRO A 99 9.56 16.83 3.43
C PRO A 99 10.30 15.99 2.38
N ASP A 100 11.54 15.67 2.66
CA ASP A 100 12.43 14.86 1.82
C ASP A 100 12.55 13.41 2.30
N SER A 101 11.89 13.07 3.39
CA SER A 101 11.91 11.75 4.01
C SER A 101 10.57 11.42 4.65
N TRP A 102 10.31 10.12 4.77
CA TRP A 102 9.17 9.56 5.49
C TRP A 102 9.27 9.71 7.01
N ASN A 103 10.38 10.24 7.55
CA ASN A 103 10.53 10.49 8.98
C ASN A 103 9.36 11.34 9.54
N VAL A 104 8.77 12.24 8.75
CA VAL A 104 7.63 13.05 9.15
C VAL A 104 6.42 12.23 9.63
N VAL A 105 6.25 11.00 9.15
CA VAL A 105 5.17 10.09 9.56
C VAL A 105 5.63 8.98 10.50
N PHE A 106 6.95 8.86 10.75
CA PHE A 106 7.50 7.86 11.67
C PHE A 106 8.12 8.44 12.94
N GLU A 107 8.52 9.73 12.94
CA GLU A 107 9.22 10.37 14.04
C GLU A 107 8.49 11.66 14.49
N GLU A 108 8.46 11.88 15.81
CA GLU A 108 7.92 13.13 16.35
C GLU A 108 8.90 14.27 16.09
N GLN A 109 8.44 15.33 15.43
CA GLN A 109 9.24 16.50 15.08
C GLN A 109 8.41 17.76 14.98
N ASN A 110 9.07 18.93 15.07
CA ASN A 110 8.41 20.19 14.76
C ASN A 110 8.37 20.42 13.25
N LEU A 111 7.22 20.85 12.77
CA LEU A 111 6.98 21.18 11.38
C LEU A 111 7.36 22.64 11.08
N PRO A 112 7.45 23.05 9.79
CA PRO A 112 7.77 24.42 9.40
C PRO A 112 6.80 25.48 9.96
N ASP A 113 5.54 25.10 10.25
CA ASP A 113 4.57 25.97 10.91
C ASP A 113 4.82 26.17 12.42
N GLY A 114 5.90 25.60 12.98
CA GLY A 114 6.30 25.68 14.37
C GLY A 114 5.56 24.73 15.32
N GLN A 115 4.64 23.90 14.82
CA GLN A 115 3.88 22.95 15.62
C GLN A 115 4.44 21.54 15.50
N SER A 116 4.20 20.69 16.51
CA SER A 116 4.52 19.26 16.41
C SER A 116 3.66 18.57 15.35
N ASN A 117 4.23 17.57 14.68
CA ASN A 117 3.49 16.67 13.79
C ASN A 117 2.59 15.67 14.57
N LYS A 118 2.73 15.57 15.89
CA LYS A 118 1.97 14.64 16.72
C LYS A 118 0.47 14.88 16.63
N ASN A 119 -0.29 13.81 16.40
CA ASN A 119 -1.73 13.81 16.13
C ASN A 119 -2.15 14.58 14.85
N ARG A 120 -1.18 14.98 14.02
CA ARG A 120 -1.42 15.67 12.75
C ARG A 120 -0.98 14.87 11.54
N VAL A 121 -0.49 13.66 11.76
CA VAL A 121 -0.08 12.73 10.70
C VAL A 121 -0.95 11.49 10.72
N GLN A 122 -1.05 10.86 9.56
CA GLN A 122 -1.82 9.64 9.36
C GLN A 122 -0.97 8.51 8.79
N ALA A 123 -1.47 7.29 8.93
CA ALA A 123 -0.94 6.11 8.28
C ALA A 123 -2.09 5.24 7.75
N PHE A 124 -1.78 4.38 6.79
CA PHE A 124 -2.76 3.42 6.26
C PHE A 124 -3.06 2.31 7.28
N ASP A 125 -4.33 1.96 7.42
CA ASP A 125 -4.81 0.88 8.28
C ASP A 125 -4.86 -0.44 7.52
N GLY A 126 -3.70 -0.93 7.11
CA GLY A 126 -3.61 -2.18 6.37
C GLY A 126 -2.23 -2.83 6.44
N PRO A 127 -2.13 -4.14 6.16
CA PRO A 127 -0.89 -4.91 6.28
C PRO A 127 0.26 -4.38 5.44
N ILE A 128 -0.02 -3.75 4.30
CA ILE A 128 1.02 -3.16 3.42
C ILE A 128 1.84 -2.08 4.15
N HIS A 129 1.30 -1.45 5.18
CA HIS A 129 2.03 -0.47 5.99
C HIS A 129 3.21 -1.07 6.75
N ILE A 130 3.24 -2.39 6.94
CA ILE A 130 4.43 -3.10 7.45
C ILE A 130 5.59 -2.98 6.46
N ALA A 131 5.31 -3.06 5.16
CA ALA A 131 6.32 -2.88 4.13
C ALA A 131 6.84 -1.43 4.09
N ASP A 132 5.98 -0.42 4.30
CA ASP A 132 6.41 0.98 4.43
C ASP A 132 7.39 1.15 5.61
N ALA A 133 7.08 0.56 6.76
CA ALA A 133 7.97 0.55 7.92
C ALA A 133 9.29 -0.18 7.63
N ALA A 134 9.24 -1.32 6.94
CA ALA A 134 10.43 -2.06 6.53
C ALA A 134 11.30 -1.25 5.56
N MET A 135 10.71 -0.57 4.58
CA MET A 135 11.42 0.34 3.68
C MET A 135 12.09 1.50 4.45
N TYR A 136 11.38 2.08 5.41
CA TYR A 136 11.97 3.09 6.27
C TYR A 136 13.21 2.56 7.01
N LEU A 137 13.12 1.36 7.59
CA LEU A 137 14.22 0.71 8.29
C LEU A 137 15.38 0.33 7.35
N MET A 138 15.15 0.00 6.09
CA MET A 138 16.23 -0.26 5.12
C MET A 138 17.22 0.90 5.01
N TYR A 139 16.76 2.13 5.15
CA TYR A 139 17.57 3.34 5.07
C TYR A 139 18.08 3.80 6.42
N HIS A 140 17.31 3.65 7.50
CA HIS A 140 17.62 4.18 8.82
C HIS A 140 18.31 3.18 9.74
N GLN A 141 18.18 1.86 9.46
CA GLN A 141 18.83 0.77 10.20
C GLN A 141 19.35 -0.30 9.21
N PRO A 142 20.34 0.05 8.36
CA PRO A 142 20.84 -0.85 7.32
C PRO A 142 21.46 -2.14 7.85
N GLU A 143 21.85 -2.16 9.12
CA GLU A 143 22.35 -3.36 9.82
C GLU A 143 21.30 -4.48 9.92
N LEU A 144 20.00 -4.18 9.78
CA LEU A 144 18.94 -5.18 9.70
C LEU A 144 19.02 -6.02 8.42
N GLY A 145 19.73 -5.53 7.39
CA GLY A 145 19.96 -6.25 6.15
C GLY A 145 18.68 -6.56 5.35
N ILE A 146 17.62 -5.73 5.51
CA ILE A 146 16.38 -5.87 4.73
C ILE A 146 16.71 -5.62 3.26
N LYS A 147 16.40 -6.56 2.39
CA LYS A 147 16.61 -6.44 0.93
C LYS A 147 15.30 -6.23 0.19
N ASP A 148 14.25 -6.91 0.65
CA ASP A 148 12.89 -6.81 0.12
C ASP A 148 11.93 -6.52 1.28
N PRO A 149 11.20 -5.40 1.27
CA PRO A 149 10.26 -5.06 2.34
C PRO A 149 9.02 -5.97 2.38
N TYR A 150 8.80 -6.76 1.34
CA TYR A 150 7.69 -7.72 1.25
C TYR A 150 8.12 -9.15 1.61
N GLU A 151 9.43 -9.41 1.79
CA GLU A 151 9.97 -10.72 2.14
C GLU A 151 10.90 -10.59 3.37
N LEU A 152 10.29 -10.46 4.54
CA LEU A 152 11.00 -10.18 5.80
C LEU A 152 11.31 -11.48 6.57
N THR A 153 12.50 -11.56 7.14
CA THR A 153 12.76 -12.52 8.22
C THR A 153 11.95 -12.16 9.46
N ASN A 154 11.81 -13.10 10.41
CA ASN A 154 11.08 -12.81 11.65
C ASN A 154 11.65 -11.61 12.42
N ASP A 155 12.97 -11.47 12.49
CA ASP A 155 13.61 -10.35 13.19
C ASP A 155 13.35 -9.00 12.51
N GLN A 156 13.41 -8.96 11.17
CA GLN A 156 13.08 -7.78 10.36
C GLN A 156 11.59 -7.41 10.49
N TYR A 157 10.71 -8.41 10.49
CA TYR A 157 9.29 -8.22 10.73
C TYR A 157 9.02 -7.65 12.13
N GLN A 158 9.66 -8.20 13.18
CA GLN A 158 9.51 -7.68 14.53
C GLN A 158 10.07 -6.25 14.68
N ALA A 159 11.18 -5.92 14.00
CA ALA A 159 11.72 -4.56 13.96
C ALA A 159 10.70 -3.59 13.32
N SER A 160 10.10 -3.97 12.19
CA SER A 160 9.05 -3.19 11.51
C SER A 160 7.83 -2.98 12.40
N LEU A 161 7.35 -4.02 13.08
CA LEU A 161 6.26 -3.91 14.04
C LEU A 161 6.60 -3.00 15.23
N ASN A 162 7.84 -3.03 15.70
CA ASN A 162 8.28 -2.16 16.80
C ASN A 162 8.30 -0.69 16.38
N LEU A 163 8.73 -0.39 15.14
CA LEU A 163 8.63 0.96 14.57
C LEU A 163 7.16 1.42 14.49
N LEU A 164 6.26 0.57 13.99
CA LEU A 164 4.83 0.89 13.93
C LEU A 164 4.19 1.09 15.30
N ARG A 165 4.61 0.34 16.33
CA ARG A 165 4.17 0.57 17.72
C ARG A 165 4.63 1.93 18.27
N GLN A 166 5.79 2.40 17.85
CA GLN A 166 6.26 3.76 18.18
C GLN A 166 5.47 4.82 17.41
N GLN A 167 5.29 4.61 16.11
CA GLN A 167 4.50 5.47 15.23
C GLN A 167 3.06 5.67 15.74
N ARG A 168 2.45 4.64 16.33
CA ARG A 168 1.10 4.74 16.90
C ARG A 168 0.93 5.87 17.92
N LYS A 169 2.00 6.28 18.60
CA LYS A 169 1.96 7.39 19.57
C LYS A 169 1.98 8.77 18.90
N LEU A 170 2.38 8.79 17.64
CA LEU A 170 2.51 9.96 16.78
C LEU A 170 1.26 10.18 15.94
N VAL A 171 0.72 9.11 15.36
CA VAL A 171 -0.40 9.12 14.41
C VAL A 171 -1.69 9.54 15.09
N GLY A 172 -2.37 10.53 14.53
CA GLY A 172 -3.67 10.99 14.99
C GLY A 172 -4.82 10.08 14.56
N ARG A 173 -4.71 9.51 13.37
CA ARG A 173 -5.71 8.58 12.81
C ARG A 173 -5.05 7.60 11.85
N TYR A 174 -5.54 6.35 11.84
CA TYR A 174 -5.31 5.41 10.75
C TYR A 174 -6.49 5.50 9.78
N TRP A 175 -6.19 5.65 8.48
CA TRP A 175 -7.21 5.68 7.45
C TRP A 175 -7.28 4.33 6.72
N HIS A 176 -8.46 3.90 6.33
CA HIS A 176 -8.73 2.67 5.57
C HIS A 176 -9.58 2.94 4.32
N ASP A 177 -10.14 4.13 4.21
CA ASP A 177 -10.93 4.58 3.06
C ASP A 177 -10.35 5.86 2.47
N ALA A 178 -10.29 5.94 1.14
CA ALA A 178 -9.70 7.06 0.43
C ALA A 178 -10.41 8.39 0.73
N PHE A 179 -11.73 8.38 0.82
CA PHE A 179 -12.51 9.59 1.06
C PHE A 179 -12.40 10.06 2.52
N MET A 180 -12.21 9.14 3.47
CA MET A 180 -11.84 9.47 4.83
C MET A 180 -10.53 10.26 4.86
N GLN A 181 -9.49 9.80 4.15
CA GLN A 181 -8.21 10.52 4.10
C GLN A 181 -8.35 11.91 3.48
N ILE A 182 -9.13 12.04 2.41
CA ILE A 182 -9.40 13.33 1.75
C ILE A 182 -10.10 14.29 2.73
N ASP A 183 -11.13 13.82 3.43
CA ASP A 183 -11.87 14.61 4.42
C ASP A 183 -10.96 15.06 5.57
N ASP A 184 -10.13 14.17 6.07
CA ASP A 184 -9.18 14.43 7.14
C ASP A 184 -8.17 15.54 6.77
N PHE A 185 -7.65 15.54 5.55
CA PHE A 185 -6.77 16.60 5.07
C PHE A 185 -7.51 17.93 4.83
N THR A 186 -8.77 17.86 4.41
CA THR A 186 -9.56 19.04 4.11
C THR A 186 -10.12 19.71 5.38
N ASN A 187 -10.59 18.92 6.34
CA ASN A 187 -11.43 19.42 7.44
C ASN A 187 -10.84 19.18 8.84
N GLU A 188 -9.97 18.16 9.03
CA GLU A 188 -9.52 17.74 10.36
C GLU A 188 -8.07 18.19 10.68
N GLY A 189 -7.40 18.87 9.74
CA GLY A 189 -6.09 19.48 9.96
C GLY A 189 -4.93 18.48 9.94
N PHE A 190 -5.08 17.33 9.30
CA PHE A 190 -3.98 16.42 9.02
C PHE A 190 -3.04 17.02 7.97
N VAL A 191 -1.74 16.82 8.13
CA VAL A 191 -0.72 17.54 7.33
C VAL A 191 0.27 16.63 6.62
N ALA A 192 0.40 15.38 7.01
CA ALA A 192 1.21 14.39 6.28
C ALA A 192 0.68 12.97 6.49
N SER A 193 0.81 12.13 5.46
CA SER A 193 0.33 10.74 5.48
C SER A 193 1.03 9.89 4.42
N ALA A 194 1.19 8.59 4.70
CA ALA A 194 1.26 7.59 3.64
C ALA A 194 -0.03 7.65 2.82
N SER A 195 0.06 7.67 1.50
CA SER A 195 -1.09 7.86 0.60
C SER A 195 -0.86 7.22 -0.77
N TRP A 196 -1.84 7.34 -1.63
CA TRP A 196 -1.75 6.93 -3.04
C TRP A 196 -1.99 8.14 -3.95
N PRO A 197 -1.49 8.14 -5.20
CA PRO A 197 -1.66 9.24 -6.14
C PRO A 197 -3.12 9.65 -6.37
N PHE A 198 -4.06 8.71 -6.21
CA PHE A 198 -5.51 8.98 -6.35
C PHE A 198 -5.97 10.09 -5.39
N MET A 199 -5.64 9.99 -4.09
CA MET A 199 -6.06 10.99 -3.11
C MET A 199 -5.34 12.33 -3.33
N VAL A 200 -4.04 12.28 -3.66
CA VAL A 200 -3.28 13.49 -3.99
C VAL A 200 -3.96 14.24 -5.12
N ASN A 201 -4.32 13.55 -6.21
CA ASN A 201 -4.96 14.18 -7.39
C ASN A 201 -6.35 14.76 -7.11
N LEU A 202 -7.03 14.35 -6.04
CA LEU A 202 -8.33 14.90 -5.65
C LEU A 202 -8.21 16.11 -4.71
N LEU A 203 -7.05 16.31 -4.10
CA LEU A 203 -6.78 17.41 -3.15
C LEU A 203 -6.05 18.59 -3.80
N VAL A 204 -5.57 18.44 -5.04
CA VAL A 204 -4.81 19.48 -5.78
C VAL A 204 -5.70 20.29 -6.72
#